data_01f9261c5059ef76b4e16a301e8d1ff6
#
_entry.id   01f9261c5059ef76b4e16a301e8d1ff6
#
_cell.length_a   1.000
_cell.length_b   1.000
_cell.length_c   1.000
_cell.angle_alpha   90.00
_cell.angle_beta   90.00
_cell.angle_gamma   90.00
#
_symmetry.space_group_name_H-M   'P 1'
#
loop_
_entity.id
_entity.type
_entity.pdbx_description
1 polymer ?
#
loop_
_entity_poly.entity_id
_entity_poly.type
_entity_poly.pdbx_seq_one_letter_code
_entity_poly.pdbx_strand_id
1 'polypeptide(L)'
;MKNLDSESVRFRMQHPSQFSQHIINRLHAHTSQGQIFSEQDLDIKTASAVLFLLSRYPGTDRLCGEPCLILNKRSANIRQPGDLCCPGGRVNPRLDTGLAKLLRLPFLPLVRWRYWPEWRKRRPQEKFWLRLLLATGLRESVEEMRLNPFGLKFFGPLPPQPLVMFQQVIYPMVIWISGQTRFYPNWEVEKVVRLPLRDFFNASMYARYRLRIETPSGAENVNTFPCFRYVKKQETEILWGATFRITMNFLKYVFGFSPPDIHSLPEVQGRLSRAYLSNNSG
;
A
#
# COMPACT_ATOMS: atom_id res chain seq x y z
N MET A 1 -16.34 -12.12 -14.28
CA MET A 1 -14.87 -12.34 -14.18
C MET A 1 -14.66 -13.70 -13.51
N LYS A 2 -13.99 -14.67 -14.17
CA LYS A 2 -13.69 -15.97 -13.53
C LYS A 2 -12.71 -15.71 -12.39
N ASN A 3 -13.07 -16.10 -11.17
CA ASN A 3 -12.15 -16.15 -10.03
C ASN A 3 -10.99 -17.07 -10.45
N LEU A 4 -9.76 -16.55 -10.39
CA LEU A 4 -8.59 -17.40 -10.51
C LEU A 4 -8.63 -18.36 -9.31
N ASP A 5 -8.55 -19.67 -9.59
CA ASP A 5 -8.44 -20.64 -8.52
C ASP A 5 -7.12 -20.45 -7.74
N SER A 6 -7.07 -20.93 -6.53
CA SER A 6 -5.88 -20.78 -5.67
C SER A 6 -4.62 -21.41 -6.25
N GLU A 7 -4.77 -22.43 -7.11
CA GLU A 7 -3.64 -23.10 -7.78
C GLU A 7 -3.03 -22.24 -8.88
N SER A 8 -3.85 -21.62 -9.74
CA SER A 8 -3.35 -20.71 -10.77
C SER A 8 -2.64 -19.49 -10.18
N VAL A 9 -3.11 -19.00 -9.04
CA VAL A 9 -2.44 -17.90 -8.31
C VAL A 9 -1.09 -18.36 -7.77
N ARG A 10 -1.03 -19.53 -7.13
CA ARG A 10 0.21 -20.11 -6.61
C ARG A 10 1.22 -20.39 -7.72
N PHE A 11 0.79 -20.98 -8.84
CA PHE A 11 1.65 -21.23 -10.00
C PHE A 11 2.30 -19.93 -10.50
N ARG A 12 1.53 -18.86 -10.65
CA ARG A 12 2.06 -17.57 -11.11
C ARG A 12 3.05 -16.95 -10.14
N MET A 13 2.83 -17.10 -8.84
CA MET A 13 3.73 -16.61 -7.79
C MET A 13 5.11 -17.27 -7.86
N GLN A 14 5.18 -18.54 -8.30
CA GLN A 14 6.44 -19.27 -8.47
C GLN A 14 7.24 -18.83 -9.69
N HIS A 15 6.59 -18.21 -10.70
CA HIS A 15 7.23 -17.77 -11.94
C HIS A 15 7.39 -16.25 -12.00
N PRO A 16 8.56 -15.69 -11.66
CA PRO A 16 8.77 -14.26 -11.42
C PRO A 16 8.39 -13.33 -12.56
N SER A 17 8.77 -13.71 -13.78
CA SER A 17 8.49 -12.89 -14.98
C SER A 17 7.00 -12.86 -15.31
N GLN A 18 6.35 -14.01 -15.21
CA GLN A 18 4.90 -14.14 -15.44
C GLN A 18 4.10 -13.43 -14.35
N PHE A 19 4.55 -13.50 -13.09
CA PHE A 19 3.93 -12.82 -11.97
C PHE A 19 3.94 -11.29 -12.16
N SER A 20 5.11 -10.72 -12.43
CA SER A 20 5.25 -9.29 -12.67
C SER A 20 4.41 -8.82 -13.87
N GLN A 21 4.48 -9.57 -14.99
CA GLN A 21 3.73 -9.23 -16.19
C GLN A 21 2.21 -9.33 -15.97
N HIS A 22 1.77 -10.32 -15.20
CA HIS A 22 0.36 -10.46 -14.83
C HIS A 22 -0.13 -9.23 -14.06
N ILE A 23 0.58 -8.80 -13.02
CA ILE A 23 0.22 -7.61 -12.23
C ILE A 23 0.14 -6.38 -13.12
N ILE A 24 1.19 -6.12 -13.92
CA ILE A 24 1.26 -4.95 -14.80
C ILE A 24 0.07 -4.93 -15.77
N ASN A 25 -0.24 -6.05 -16.41
CA ASN A 25 -1.33 -6.13 -17.38
C ASN A 25 -2.71 -5.94 -16.72
N ARG A 26 -2.91 -6.54 -15.53
CA ARG A 26 -4.18 -6.41 -14.80
C ARG A 26 -4.41 -4.98 -14.30
N LEU A 27 -3.39 -4.34 -13.76
CA LEU A 27 -3.46 -2.94 -13.35
C LEU A 27 -3.72 -2.02 -14.55
N HIS A 28 -3.01 -2.24 -15.67
CA HIS A 28 -3.23 -1.45 -16.88
C HIS A 28 -4.65 -1.62 -17.42
N ALA A 29 -5.16 -2.84 -17.51
CA ALA A 29 -6.52 -3.11 -17.98
C ALA A 29 -7.58 -2.40 -17.12
N HIS A 30 -7.40 -2.38 -15.80
CA HIS A 30 -8.29 -1.66 -14.89
C HIS A 30 -8.18 -0.15 -15.06
N THR A 31 -6.96 0.38 -15.11
CA THR A 31 -6.71 1.81 -15.22
C THR A 31 -7.06 2.37 -16.60
N SER A 32 -7.10 1.55 -17.65
CA SER A 32 -7.49 1.97 -19.00
C SER A 32 -8.98 2.24 -19.17
N GLN A 33 -9.83 1.72 -18.29
CA GLN A 33 -11.29 1.81 -18.37
C GLN A 33 -11.88 3.13 -17.82
N GLY A 34 -11.11 3.95 -17.09
CA GLY A 34 -11.59 5.19 -16.49
C GLY A 34 -10.47 6.16 -16.12
N GLN A 35 -10.82 7.38 -15.73
CA GLN A 35 -9.89 8.32 -15.14
C GLN A 35 -9.52 7.88 -13.73
N ILE A 36 -8.21 7.82 -13.41
CA ILE A 36 -7.72 7.55 -12.05
C ILE A 36 -7.54 8.83 -11.28
N PHE A 37 -7.15 9.88 -11.98
CA PHE A 37 -6.92 11.20 -11.42
C PHE A 37 -7.97 12.16 -12.01
N SER A 38 -9.15 12.23 -11.39
CA SER A 38 -10.15 13.23 -11.73
C SER A 38 -9.67 14.61 -11.28
N GLU A 39 -9.67 15.59 -12.18
CA GLU A 39 -9.29 16.97 -11.82
C GLU A 39 -10.18 17.56 -10.73
N GLN A 40 -11.43 17.09 -10.63
CA GLN A 40 -12.38 17.53 -9.61
C GLN A 40 -12.04 17.02 -8.20
N ASP A 41 -11.34 15.87 -8.11
CA ASP A 41 -11.00 15.21 -6.84
C ASP A 41 -9.55 15.46 -6.41
N LEU A 42 -8.73 16.08 -7.28
CA LEU A 42 -7.31 16.29 -7.04
C LEU A 42 -7.05 17.68 -6.45
N ASP A 43 -7.01 17.74 -5.13
CA ASP A 43 -6.45 18.87 -4.41
C ASP A 43 -5.08 18.46 -3.82
N ILE A 44 -4.04 19.20 -4.18
CA ILE A 44 -2.67 18.99 -3.66
C ILE A 44 -2.64 19.02 -2.12
N LYS A 45 -3.49 19.83 -1.50
CA LYS A 45 -3.52 19.99 -0.03
C LYS A 45 -4.06 18.75 0.68
N THR A 46 -4.92 18.01 0.03
CA THR A 46 -5.56 16.80 0.59
C THR A 46 -4.97 15.51 0.03
N ALA A 47 -4.14 15.60 -1.01
CA ALA A 47 -3.52 14.45 -1.65
C ALA A 47 -2.36 13.87 -0.84
N SER A 48 -2.39 12.55 -0.70
CA SER A 48 -1.28 11.75 -0.17
C SER A 48 -0.95 10.63 -1.15
N ALA A 49 0.32 10.29 -1.27
CA ALA A 49 0.76 9.18 -2.11
C ALA A 49 1.48 8.14 -1.28
N VAL A 50 1.16 6.87 -1.53
CA VAL A 50 1.81 5.75 -0.86
C VAL A 50 2.33 4.75 -1.88
N LEU A 51 3.43 4.09 -1.53
CA LEU A 51 3.96 2.99 -2.34
C LEU A 51 3.45 1.65 -1.80
N PHE A 52 2.68 0.94 -2.63
CA PHE A 52 2.34 -0.45 -2.39
C PHE A 52 3.52 -1.31 -2.84
N LEU A 53 4.42 -1.56 -1.88
CA LEU A 53 5.71 -2.17 -2.15
C LEU A 53 5.63 -3.69 -2.17
N LEU A 54 6.00 -4.27 -3.29
CA LEU A 54 6.14 -5.71 -3.48
C LEU A 54 7.61 -6.09 -3.63
N SER A 55 8.00 -7.21 -3.07
CA SER A 55 9.35 -7.78 -3.21
C SER A 55 9.31 -9.29 -3.07
N ARG A 56 10.47 -9.92 -3.13
CA ARG A 56 10.63 -11.31 -2.71
C ARG A 56 11.00 -11.39 -1.25
N TYR A 57 10.45 -12.39 -0.58
CA TYR A 57 10.80 -12.66 0.80
C TYR A 57 12.28 -13.08 0.88
N PRO A 58 13.09 -12.39 1.68
CA PRO A 58 14.51 -12.71 1.80
C PRO A 58 14.73 -13.91 2.72
N GLY A 59 15.89 -14.55 2.60
CA GLY A 59 16.30 -15.62 3.52
C GLY A 59 16.40 -16.98 2.84
N THR A 60 16.56 -18.01 3.66
CA THR A 60 16.71 -19.41 3.25
C THR A 60 15.59 -20.31 3.79
N ASP A 61 14.59 -19.72 4.45
CA ASP A 61 13.43 -20.42 4.99
C ASP A 61 12.41 -20.78 3.89
N ARG A 62 11.30 -21.40 4.27
CA ARG A 62 10.22 -21.81 3.34
C ARG A 62 9.60 -20.64 2.56
N LEU A 63 9.81 -19.40 3.01
CA LEU A 63 9.28 -18.20 2.38
C LEU A 63 10.26 -17.58 1.39
N CYS A 64 11.49 -18.09 1.32
CA CYS A 64 12.53 -17.53 0.44
C CYS A 64 12.04 -17.47 -1.01
N GLY A 65 12.15 -16.29 -1.61
CA GLY A 65 11.73 -16.06 -2.97
C GLY A 65 10.22 -15.85 -3.18
N GLU A 66 9.37 -16.08 -2.19
CA GLU A 66 7.93 -15.82 -2.26
C GLU A 66 7.64 -14.32 -2.40
N PRO A 67 6.66 -13.93 -3.24
CA PRO A 67 6.22 -12.54 -3.29
C PRO A 67 5.64 -12.10 -1.95
N CYS A 68 6.05 -10.91 -1.48
CA CYS A 68 5.54 -10.35 -0.23
C CYS A 68 5.20 -8.86 -0.40
N LEU A 69 4.22 -8.42 0.38
CA LEU A 69 3.92 -7.01 0.62
C LEU A 69 4.82 -6.48 1.72
N ILE A 70 5.43 -5.31 1.50
CA ILE A 70 6.28 -4.63 2.47
C ILE A 70 5.52 -3.44 3.02
N LEU A 71 5.42 -3.39 4.34
CA LEU A 71 4.73 -2.34 5.09
C LEU A 71 5.64 -1.79 6.19
N ASN A 72 5.43 -0.54 6.57
CA ASN A 72 5.99 0.05 7.76
C ASN A 72 5.03 -0.15 8.93
N LYS A 73 5.57 -0.49 10.11
CA LYS A 73 4.85 -0.39 11.37
C LYS A 73 5.16 0.96 11.99
N ARG A 74 4.12 1.74 12.28
CA ARG A 74 4.25 3.11 12.79
C ARG A 74 4.81 3.08 14.21
N SER A 75 5.77 3.97 14.49
CA SER A 75 6.37 4.05 15.82
C SER A 75 5.38 4.60 16.86
N ALA A 76 5.70 4.40 18.14
CA ALA A 76 4.89 4.90 19.25
C ALA A 76 4.83 6.43 19.34
N ASN A 77 5.75 7.12 18.66
CA ASN A 77 5.94 8.58 18.75
C ASN A 77 5.16 9.36 17.71
N ILE A 78 4.40 8.69 16.84
CA ILE A 78 3.62 9.35 15.80
C ILE A 78 2.14 8.97 15.90
N ARG A 79 1.29 9.67 15.14
CA ARG A 79 -0.14 9.33 15.05
C ARG A 79 -0.33 7.88 14.61
N GLN A 80 -1.39 7.26 15.12
CA GLN A 80 -1.75 5.88 14.81
C GLN A 80 -0.60 4.89 15.09
N PRO A 81 -0.07 4.88 16.31
CA PRO A 81 1.06 4.04 16.67
C PRO A 81 0.72 2.55 16.52
N GLY A 82 1.69 1.78 16.06
CA GLY A 82 1.55 0.33 15.87
C GLY A 82 0.80 -0.10 14.62
N ASP A 83 0.16 0.81 13.89
CA ASP A 83 -0.52 0.47 12.65
C ASP A 83 0.44 0.10 11.53
N LEU A 84 0.02 -0.88 10.72
CA LEU A 84 0.70 -1.20 9.47
C LEU A 84 0.26 -0.25 8.36
N CYS A 85 1.22 0.41 7.72
CA CYS A 85 0.94 1.32 6.61
C CYS A 85 1.89 1.08 5.42
N CYS A 86 1.40 1.39 4.23
CA CYS A 86 2.27 1.58 3.08
C CYS A 86 3.16 2.80 3.33
N PRO A 87 4.47 2.75 3.02
CA PRO A 87 5.32 3.93 3.10
C PRO A 87 4.82 5.03 2.17
N GLY A 88 4.87 6.27 2.65
CA GLY A 88 4.35 7.41 1.90
C GLY A 88 3.75 8.48 2.79
N GLY A 89 3.37 9.60 2.18
CA GLY A 89 2.88 10.75 2.90
C GLY A 89 2.17 11.78 2.04
N ARG A 90 2.02 12.97 2.58
CA ARG A 90 1.37 14.09 1.90
C ARG A 90 2.25 14.68 0.82
N VAL A 91 1.61 15.19 -0.22
CA VAL A 91 2.29 15.94 -1.26
C VAL A 91 2.91 17.21 -0.66
N ASN A 92 4.23 17.35 -0.85
CA ASN A 92 4.92 18.61 -0.63
C ASN A 92 5.14 19.31 -1.98
N PRO A 93 4.32 20.33 -2.34
CA PRO A 93 4.36 20.93 -3.66
C PRO A 93 5.74 21.47 -4.07
N ARG A 94 6.50 21.98 -3.11
CA ARG A 94 7.83 22.58 -3.35
C ARG A 94 8.86 21.51 -3.72
N LEU A 95 8.93 20.45 -2.94
CA LEU A 95 9.90 19.38 -3.13
C LEU A 95 9.48 18.41 -4.25
N ASP A 96 8.24 17.96 -4.20
CA ASP A 96 7.77 16.86 -5.06
C ASP A 96 7.62 17.30 -6.52
N THR A 97 7.33 18.59 -6.79
CA THR A 97 7.32 19.11 -8.16
C THR A 97 8.72 19.07 -8.79
N GLY A 98 9.75 19.38 -8.00
CA GLY A 98 11.14 19.25 -8.44
C GLY A 98 11.53 17.80 -8.74
N LEU A 99 11.24 16.90 -7.80
CA LEU A 99 11.48 15.46 -7.93
C LEU A 99 10.70 14.84 -9.10
N ALA A 100 9.46 15.28 -9.35
CA ALA A 100 8.66 14.82 -10.48
C ALA A 100 9.29 15.14 -11.84
N LYS A 101 10.11 16.19 -11.94
CA LYS A 101 10.89 16.48 -13.14
C LYS A 101 11.99 15.44 -13.36
N LEU A 102 12.63 14.97 -12.27
CA LEU A 102 13.67 13.92 -12.34
C LEU A 102 13.10 12.58 -12.81
N LEU A 103 11.82 12.28 -12.55
CA LEU A 103 11.17 11.05 -13.03
C LEU A 103 11.07 10.93 -14.56
N ARG A 104 11.56 11.93 -15.31
CA ARG A 104 11.73 11.86 -16.77
C ARG A 104 13.03 11.13 -17.19
N LEU A 105 13.94 10.90 -16.26
CA LEU A 105 15.22 10.25 -16.55
C LEU A 105 15.01 8.76 -16.87
N PRO A 106 15.72 8.21 -17.87
CA PRO A 106 15.43 6.89 -18.44
C PRO A 106 15.69 5.72 -17.49
N PHE A 107 16.49 5.92 -16.45
CA PHE A 107 16.80 4.88 -15.45
C PHE A 107 15.81 4.86 -14.27
N LEU A 108 14.87 5.80 -14.19
CA LEU A 108 13.87 5.84 -13.11
C LEU A 108 12.61 5.02 -13.44
N PRO A 109 11.88 4.56 -12.41
CA PRO A 109 10.86 3.53 -12.56
C PRO A 109 9.73 3.91 -13.51
N LEU A 110 9.35 5.18 -13.59
CA LEU A 110 8.22 5.64 -14.40
C LEU A 110 8.51 5.50 -15.91
N VAL A 111 9.68 5.98 -16.37
CA VAL A 111 10.03 5.92 -17.80
C VAL A 111 10.20 4.49 -18.27
N ARG A 112 10.64 3.60 -17.38
CA ARG A 112 10.78 2.16 -17.63
C ARG A 112 9.46 1.40 -17.55
N TRP A 113 8.38 2.04 -17.15
CA TRP A 113 7.06 1.43 -17.14
C TRP A 113 6.55 1.24 -18.57
N ARG A 114 6.24 -0.02 -18.92
CA ARG A 114 5.86 -0.43 -20.28
C ARG A 114 4.74 0.43 -20.88
N TYR A 115 3.77 0.83 -20.08
CA TYR A 115 2.59 1.59 -20.52
C TYR A 115 2.75 3.10 -20.43
N TRP A 116 3.92 3.61 -20.00
CA TRP A 116 4.17 5.05 -19.89
C TRP A 116 4.02 5.81 -21.22
N PRO A 117 4.53 5.30 -22.37
CA PRO A 117 4.35 5.98 -23.66
C PRO A 117 2.88 6.14 -24.05
N GLU A 118 2.08 5.09 -23.86
CA GLU A 118 0.64 5.09 -24.12
C GLU A 118 -0.10 5.99 -23.14
N TRP A 119 0.19 5.88 -21.84
CA TRP A 119 -0.44 6.69 -20.79
C TRP A 119 -0.26 8.18 -21.05
N ARG A 120 0.97 8.64 -21.28
CA ARG A 120 1.24 10.06 -21.50
C ARG A 120 0.60 10.63 -22.78
N LYS A 121 0.34 9.77 -23.77
CA LYS A 121 -0.34 10.15 -25.03
C LYS A 121 -1.83 10.23 -24.86
N ARG A 122 -2.43 9.24 -24.21
CA ARG A 122 -3.90 9.16 -24.03
C ARG A 122 -4.41 10.02 -22.89
N ARG A 123 -3.57 10.34 -21.89
CA ARG A 123 -3.94 11.04 -20.67
C ARG A 123 -2.99 12.17 -20.33
N PRO A 124 -2.92 13.19 -21.19
CA PRO A 124 -1.93 14.29 -21.03
C PRO A 124 -2.14 15.08 -19.73
N GLN A 125 -3.38 15.19 -19.24
CA GLN A 125 -3.72 15.88 -17.98
C GLN A 125 -3.27 15.08 -16.75
N GLU A 126 -3.45 13.75 -16.79
CA GLU A 126 -3.06 12.89 -15.67
C GLU A 126 -1.54 12.68 -15.54
N LYS A 127 -0.76 12.95 -16.58
CA LYS A 127 0.71 12.69 -16.56
C LYS A 127 1.46 13.51 -15.52
N PHE A 128 0.98 14.72 -15.22
CA PHE A 128 1.57 15.57 -14.19
C PHE A 128 1.31 14.94 -12.81
N TRP A 129 0.06 14.58 -12.54
CA TRP A 129 -0.36 13.99 -11.27
C TRP A 129 0.32 12.66 -11.01
N LEU A 130 0.39 11.78 -12.01
CA LEU A 130 1.08 10.50 -11.85
C LEU A 130 2.56 10.69 -11.45
N ARG A 131 3.26 11.66 -12.08
CA ARG A 131 4.64 11.97 -11.72
C ARG A 131 4.76 12.58 -10.34
N LEU A 132 3.89 13.54 -10.00
CA LEU A 132 3.90 14.20 -8.71
C LEU A 132 3.68 13.19 -7.58
N LEU A 133 2.62 12.41 -7.68
CA LEU A 133 2.27 11.43 -6.65
C LEU A 133 3.31 10.30 -6.53
N LEU A 134 3.87 9.84 -7.65
CA LEU A 134 4.97 8.88 -7.60
C LEU A 134 6.23 9.48 -6.97
N ALA A 135 6.55 10.74 -7.26
CA ALA A 135 7.68 11.44 -6.63
C ALA A 135 7.47 11.58 -5.12
N THR A 136 6.26 11.95 -4.69
CA THR A 136 5.89 12.01 -3.27
C THR A 136 6.12 10.68 -2.57
N GLY A 137 5.52 9.60 -3.10
CA GLY A 137 5.67 8.27 -2.51
C GLY A 137 7.13 7.80 -2.45
N LEU A 138 7.93 8.11 -3.49
CA LEU A 138 9.36 7.78 -3.50
C LEU A 138 10.13 8.58 -2.45
N ARG A 139 9.94 9.88 -2.35
CA ARG A 139 10.61 10.74 -1.36
C ARG A 139 10.33 10.24 0.06
N GLU A 140 9.07 10.09 0.40
CA GLU A 140 8.65 9.60 1.72
C GLU A 140 9.27 8.23 2.03
N SER A 141 9.23 7.29 1.08
CA SER A 141 9.81 5.95 1.28
C SER A 141 11.34 5.97 1.44
N VAL A 142 12.03 6.91 0.78
CA VAL A 142 13.46 7.13 1.01
C VAL A 142 13.71 7.67 2.41
N GLU A 143 12.89 8.63 2.87
CA GLU A 143 12.99 9.24 4.19
C GLU A 143 12.67 8.23 5.30
N GLU A 144 11.57 7.47 5.16
CA GLU A 144 11.07 6.55 6.18
C GLU A 144 11.91 5.28 6.33
N MET A 145 12.42 4.71 5.22
CA MET A 145 13.01 3.37 5.25
C MET A 145 14.25 3.19 4.37
N ARG A 146 14.83 4.27 3.84
CA ARG A 146 15.99 4.25 2.93
C ARG A 146 15.75 3.38 1.68
N LEU A 147 14.57 3.52 1.07
CA LEU A 147 14.25 2.82 -0.17
C LEU A 147 15.18 3.30 -1.30
N ASN A 148 15.84 2.37 -1.99
CA ASN A 148 16.68 2.70 -3.14
C ASN A 148 15.83 2.90 -4.40
N PRO A 149 15.70 4.11 -4.96
CA PRO A 149 14.84 4.39 -6.10
C PRO A 149 15.32 3.76 -7.42
N PHE A 150 16.59 3.37 -7.53
CA PHE A 150 17.17 2.81 -8.75
C PHE A 150 16.84 1.32 -8.98
N GLY A 151 16.53 0.59 -7.92
CA GLY A 151 16.15 -0.83 -7.96
C GLY A 151 14.66 -1.09 -8.10
N LEU A 152 13.86 -0.08 -8.50
CA LEU A 152 12.42 -0.16 -8.52
C LEU A 152 11.85 -0.37 -9.92
N LYS A 153 10.73 -1.11 -10.00
CA LYS A 153 9.88 -1.23 -11.19
C LYS A 153 8.48 -0.75 -10.85
N PHE A 154 8.03 0.29 -11.53
CA PHE A 154 6.66 0.75 -11.40
C PHE A 154 5.72 -0.18 -12.18
N PHE A 155 4.68 -0.67 -11.53
CA PHE A 155 3.70 -1.58 -12.14
C PHE A 155 2.40 -0.88 -12.54
N GLY A 156 2.08 0.24 -11.90
CA GLY A 156 0.89 1.05 -12.19
C GLY A 156 0.26 1.62 -10.92
N PRO A 157 -0.64 2.59 -11.06
CA PRO A 157 -1.43 3.09 -9.94
C PRO A 157 -2.58 2.14 -9.60
N LEU A 158 -3.05 2.20 -8.35
CA LEU A 158 -4.34 1.66 -7.90
C LEU A 158 -5.37 2.79 -7.83
N PRO A 159 -6.66 2.46 -7.75
CA PRO A 159 -7.70 3.45 -7.49
C PRO A 159 -7.42 4.25 -6.20
N PRO A 160 -7.75 5.54 -6.20
CA PRO A 160 -7.61 6.37 -5.01
C PRO A 160 -8.46 5.84 -3.86
N GLN A 161 -7.95 6.02 -2.65
CA GLN A 161 -8.61 5.59 -1.42
C GLN A 161 -8.95 6.82 -0.58
N PRO A 162 -10.23 7.23 -0.51
CA PRO A 162 -10.61 8.36 0.33
C PRO A 162 -10.53 8.01 1.82
N LEU A 163 -10.04 8.96 2.61
CA LEU A 163 -10.02 8.94 4.06
C LEU A 163 -11.00 10.01 4.57
N VAL A 164 -12.27 9.64 4.68
CA VAL A 164 -13.35 10.58 5.03
C VAL A 164 -13.08 11.31 6.35
N MET A 165 -12.60 10.59 7.38
CA MET A 165 -12.29 11.17 8.70
C MET A 165 -11.18 12.24 8.67
N PHE A 166 -10.30 12.20 7.68
CA PHE A 166 -9.14 13.10 7.59
C PHE A 166 -9.23 14.07 6.42
N GLN A 167 -10.32 14.05 5.67
CA GLN A 167 -10.50 14.84 4.44
C GLN A 167 -9.30 14.72 3.48
N GLN A 168 -8.82 13.49 3.31
CA GLN A 168 -7.65 13.17 2.50
C GLN A 168 -7.98 12.08 1.50
N VAL A 169 -7.22 12.08 0.40
CA VAL A 169 -7.26 11.01 -0.60
C VAL A 169 -5.87 10.42 -0.75
N ILE A 170 -5.77 9.11 -0.55
CA ILE A 170 -4.53 8.36 -0.75
C ILE A 170 -4.50 7.82 -2.17
N TYR A 171 -3.40 8.03 -2.86
CA TYR A 171 -3.11 7.53 -4.21
C TYR A 171 -2.03 6.43 -4.14
N PRO A 172 -2.42 5.15 -4.16
CA PRO A 172 -1.46 4.07 -4.05
C PRO A 172 -0.78 3.77 -5.39
N MET A 173 0.54 3.59 -5.35
CA MET A 173 1.40 3.27 -6.48
C MET A 173 2.03 1.90 -6.29
N VAL A 174 1.77 0.94 -7.18
CA VAL A 174 2.32 -0.41 -7.07
C VAL A 174 3.74 -0.43 -7.59
N ILE A 175 4.67 -0.81 -6.72
CA ILE A 175 6.12 -0.85 -6.99
C ILE A 175 6.65 -2.24 -6.67
N TRP A 176 7.47 -2.77 -7.55
CA TRP A 176 8.28 -3.94 -7.31
C TRP A 176 9.72 -3.54 -6.97
N ILE A 177 10.24 -4.05 -5.85
CA ILE A 177 11.62 -3.84 -5.42
C ILE A 177 12.46 -5.00 -5.94
N SER A 178 13.52 -4.68 -6.70
CA SER A 178 14.49 -5.63 -7.21
C SER A 178 15.83 -5.44 -6.48
N GLY A 179 16.25 -6.45 -5.71
CA GLY A 179 17.59 -6.48 -5.12
C GLY A 179 17.74 -5.88 -3.72
N GLN A 180 16.94 -4.90 -3.31
CA GLN A 180 17.03 -4.40 -1.95
C GLN A 180 16.30 -5.32 -0.98
N THR A 181 17.03 -5.88 -0.02
CA THR A 181 16.52 -6.78 1.02
C THR A 181 16.56 -6.17 2.41
N ARG A 182 17.40 -5.17 2.63
CA ARG A 182 17.55 -4.47 3.91
C ARG A 182 16.99 -3.07 3.82
N PHE A 183 16.25 -2.67 4.85
CA PHE A 183 15.68 -1.35 5.02
C PHE A 183 16.17 -0.76 6.32
N TYR A 184 16.25 0.56 6.39
CA TYR A 184 16.75 1.30 7.54
C TYR A 184 15.65 2.28 7.99
N PRO A 185 14.75 1.85 8.88
CA PRO A 185 13.68 2.68 9.40
C PRO A 185 14.19 3.95 10.05
N ASN A 186 13.48 5.07 9.85
CA ASN A 186 13.70 6.30 10.59
C ASN A 186 12.92 6.26 11.93
N TRP A 187 12.86 7.39 12.64
CA TRP A 187 12.18 7.51 13.93
C TRP A 187 10.64 7.32 13.85
N GLU A 188 10.04 7.49 12.68
CA GLU A 188 8.60 7.32 12.45
C GLU A 188 8.19 5.85 12.28
N VAL A 189 9.14 4.99 11.98
CA VAL A 189 8.92 3.57 11.67
C VAL A 189 9.55 2.68 12.73
N GLU A 190 8.72 1.93 13.45
CA GLU A 190 9.18 0.96 14.45
C GLU A 190 9.97 -0.18 13.79
N LYS A 191 9.39 -0.76 12.75
CA LYS A 191 9.99 -1.84 11.95
C LYS A 191 9.34 -1.98 10.58
N VAL A 192 10.05 -2.65 9.67
CA VAL A 192 9.51 -3.05 8.36
C VAL A 192 8.96 -4.47 8.45
N VAL A 193 7.69 -4.63 8.11
CA VAL A 193 6.95 -5.90 8.14
C VAL A 193 6.79 -6.44 6.73
N ARG A 194 7.00 -7.74 6.55
CA ARG A 194 6.81 -8.45 5.27
C ARG A 194 5.68 -9.46 5.42
N LEU A 195 4.63 -9.29 4.63
CA LEU A 195 3.48 -10.17 4.59
C LEU A 195 3.52 -11.00 3.29
N PRO A 196 3.69 -12.33 3.34
CA PRO A 196 3.66 -13.17 2.15
C PRO A 196 2.32 -13.01 1.42
N LEU A 197 2.35 -12.75 0.11
CA LEU A 197 1.11 -12.53 -0.64
C LEU A 197 0.18 -13.75 -0.62
N ARG A 198 0.75 -14.96 -0.57
CA ARG A 198 -0.05 -16.20 -0.51
C ARG A 198 -0.93 -16.26 0.74
N ASP A 199 -0.50 -15.65 1.84
CA ASP A 199 -1.22 -15.72 3.11
C ASP A 199 -2.54 -14.93 3.06
N PHE A 200 -2.63 -13.91 2.20
CA PHE A 200 -3.88 -13.18 1.99
C PHE A 200 -4.99 -14.03 1.34
N PHE A 201 -4.67 -15.17 0.77
CA PHE A 201 -5.68 -16.10 0.21
C PHE A 201 -6.17 -17.11 1.25
N ASN A 202 -5.65 -17.07 2.47
CA ASN A 202 -6.08 -17.91 3.57
C ASN A 202 -7.19 -17.24 4.38
N ALA A 203 -8.42 -17.73 4.27
CA ALA A 203 -9.59 -17.18 4.94
C ALA A 203 -9.43 -17.13 6.48
N SER A 204 -8.68 -18.07 7.09
CA SER A 204 -8.48 -18.12 8.54
C SER A 204 -7.65 -16.97 9.11
N MET A 205 -6.97 -16.20 8.25
CA MET A 205 -6.20 -15.02 8.65
C MET A 205 -7.04 -13.74 8.72
N TYR A 206 -8.29 -13.79 8.33
CA TYR A 206 -9.19 -12.64 8.42
C TYR A 206 -9.95 -12.63 9.74
N ALA A 207 -10.22 -11.44 10.26
CA ALA A 207 -10.95 -11.25 11.51
C ALA A 207 -11.74 -9.94 11.49
N ARG A 208 -12.65 -9.81 12.46
CA ARG A 208 -13.32 -8.55 12.79
C ARG A 208 -12.50 -7.84 13.86
N TYR A 209 -11.99 -6.68 13.55
CA TYR A 209 -11.25 -5.86 14.50
C TYR A 209 -12.22 -4.94 15.23
N ARG A 210 -12.57 -5.30 16.47
CA ARG A 210 -13.44 -4.52 17.33
C ARG A 210 -12.63 -3.52 18.12
N LEU A 211 -12.77 -2.24 17.73
CA LEU A 211 -12.02 -1.14 18.32
C LEU A 211 -12.89 -0.40 19.33
N ARG A 212 -12.38 -0.28 20.54
CA ARG A 212 -12.91 0.62 21.56
C ARG A 212 -12.16 1.93 21.48
N ILE A 213 -12.90 3.01 21.22
CA ILE A 213 -12.36 4.36 21.12
C ILE A 213 -12.84 5.12 22.35
N GLU A 214 -11.92 5.57 23.18
CA GLU A 214 -12.24 6.43 24.32
C GLU A 214 -12.60 7.83 23.82
N THR A 215 -13.85 8.24 24.01
CA THR A 215 -14.31 9.60 23.69
C THR A 215 -13.95 10.57 24.79
N PRO A 216 -13.86 11.89 24.49
CA PRO A 216 -13.61 12.93 25.51
C PRO A 216 -14.67 12.97 26.63
N SER A 217 -15.89 12.53 26.33
CA SER A 217 -17.02 12.44 27.29
C SER A 217 -16.99 11.21 28.20
N GLY A 218 -15.97 10.34 28.07
CA GLY A 218 -15.90 9.08 28.82
C GLY A 218 -16.77 7.95 28.29
N ALA A 219 -17.57 8.21 27.25
CA ALA A 219 -18.34 7.15 26.58
C ALA A 219 -17.42 6.31 25.69
N GLU A 220 -17.58 4.99 25.71
CA GLU A 220 -16.89 4.10 24.79
C GLU A 220 -17.68 4.01 23.49
N ASN A 221 -17.04 4.38 22.39
CA ASN A 221 -17.56 4.12 21.06
C ASN A 221 -16.90 2.87 20.50
N VAL A 222 -17.72 1.87 20.14
CA VAL A 222 -17.22 0.58 19.64
C VAL A 222 -17.50 0.48 18.15
N ASN A 223 -16.44 0.41 17.36
CA ASN A 223 -16.53 0.21 15.92
C ASN A 223 -15.87 -1.09 15.52
N THR A 224 -16.42 -1.75 14.50
CA THR A 224 -15.91 -3.02 14.00
C THR A 224 -15.47 -2.86 12.56
N PHE A 225 -14.23 -3.30 12.27
CA PHE A 225 -13.61 -3.20 10.95
C PHE A 225 -13.11 -4.57 10.48
N PRO A 226 -13.11 -4.86 9.17
CA PRO A 226 -12.40 -6.03 8.68
C PRO A 226 -10.89 -5.82 8.84
N CYS A 227 -10.19 -6.90 9.18
CA CYS A 227 -8.74 -6.91 9.27
C CYS A 227 -8.14 -8.21 8.80
N PHE A 228 -6.85 -8.18 8.52
CA PHE A 228 -6.01 -9.35 8.27
C PHE A 228 -5.04 -9.50 9.44
N ARG A 229 -5.03 -10.67 10.06
CA ARG A 229 -4.23 -11.01 11.22
C ARG A 229 -3.06 -11.90 10.81
N TYR A 230 -1.86 -11.37 10.82
CA TYR A 230 -0.65 -12.09 10.52
C TYR A 230 0.06 -12.49 11.80
N VAL A 231 0.22 -13.79 12.00
CA VAL A 231 0.90 -14.34 13.17
C VAL A 231 2.22 -14.97 12.73
N LYS A 232 3.32 -14.45 13.26
CA LYS A 232 4.66 -15.00 13.02
C LYS A 232 5.38 -15.19 14.35
N LYS A 233 5.72 -16.44 14.68
CA LYS A 233 6.25 -16.81 16.00
C LYS A 233 5.25 -16.40 17.09
N GLN A 234 5.66 -15.49 17.98
CA GLN A 234 4.83 -14.96 19.09
C GLN A 234 4.27 -13.54 18.80
N GLU A 235 4.61 -12.96 17.64
CA GLU A 235 4.15 -11.64 17.26
C GLU A 235 2.90 -11.72 16.38
N THR A 236 1.94 -10.87 16.67
CA THR A 236 0.72 -10.68 15.86
C THR A 236 0.71 -9.28 15.28
N GLU A 237 0.62 -9.19 13.96
CA GLU A 237 0.44 -7.92 13.26
C GLU A 237 -0.97 -7.85 12.71
N ILE A 238 -1.63 -6.71 12.90
CA ILE A 238 -2.99 -6.45 12.42
C ILE A 238 -2.93 -5.44 11.29
N LEU A 239 -3.38 -5.86 10.12
CA LEU A 239 -3.57 -4.98 8.97
C LEU A 239 -5.05 -4.62 8.85
N TRP A 240 -5.38 -3.34 9.01
CA TRP A 240 -6.74 -2.82 8.98
C TRP A 240 -6.83 -1.43 8.35
N GLY A 241 -7.98 -0.82 8.32
CA GLY A 241 -8.17 0.57 7.89
C GLY A 241 -7.89 0.79 6.39
N ALA A 242 -7.24 1.90 6.07
CA ALA A 242 -6.96 2.28 4.69
C ALA A 242 -6.01 1.31 3.99
N THR A 243 -4.95 0.88 4.69
CA THR A 243 -3.95 -0.04 4.12
C THR A 243 -4.57 -1.40 3.82
N PHE A 244 -5.47 -1.88 4.67
CA PHE A 244 -6.25 -3.09 4.38
C PHE A 244 -7.10 -2.91 3.10
N ARG A 245 -7.85 -1.80 2.97
CA ARG A 245 -8.67 -1.54 1.77
C ARG A 245 -7.82 -1.45 0.50
N ILE A 246 -6.67 -0.78 0.56
CA ILE A 246 -5.72 -0.71 -0.57
C ILE A 246 -5.24 -2.13 -0.94
N THR A 247 -4.91 -2.95 0.05
CA THR A 247 -4.48 -4.34 -0.15
C THR A 247 -5.59 -5.18 -0.78
N MET A 248 -6.84 -5.06 -0.30
CA MET A 248 -7.98 -5.78 -0.87
C MET A 248 -8.28 -5.32 -2.30
N ASN A 249 -8.17 -4.03 -2.60
CA ASN A 249 -8.28 -3.52 -3.96
C ASN A 249 -7.21 -4.12 -4.88
N PHE A 250 -5.96 -4.15 -4.44
CA PHE A 250 -4.90 -4.81 -5.20
C PHE A 250 -5.23 -6.28 -5.49
N LEU A 251 -5.62 -7.05 -4.49
CA LEU A 251 -5.96 -8.47 -4.64
C LEU A 251 -7.17 -8.67 -5.55
N LYS A 252 -8.18 -7.83 -5.44
CA LYS A 252 -9.38 -7.85 -6.29
C LYS A 252 -9.03 -7.58 -7.75
N TYR A 253 -8.29 -6.50 -8.04
CA TYR A 253 -8.00 -6.13 -9.42
C TYR A 253 -6.99 -7.05 -10.09
N VAL A 254 -6.01 -7.52 -9.34
CA VAL A 254 -4.96 -8.38 -9.90
C VAL A 254 -5.37 -9.85 -9.96
N PHE A 255 -5.98 -10.36 -8.90
CA PHE A 255 -6.27 -11.79 -8.76
C PHE A 255 -7.76 -12.14 -8.77
N GLY A 256 -8.67 -11.15 -8.77
CA GLY A 256 -10.11 -11.39 -8.65
C GLY A 256 -10.53 -11.85 -7.25
N PHE A 257 -9.66 -11.70 -6.25
CA PHE A 257 -9.93 -12.14 -4.88
C PHE A 257 -10.81 -11.14 -4.13
N SER A 258 -11.74 -11.67 -3.35
CA SER A 258 -12.52 -10.92 -2.37
C SER A 258 -12.34 -11.55 -0.99
N PRO A 259 -12.17 -10.74 0.07
CA PRO A 259 -12.04 -11.26 1.43
C PRO A 259 -13.34 -11.95 1.85
N PRO A 260 -13.29 -12.83 2.86
CA PRO A 260 -14.49 -13.43 3.45
C PRO A 260 -15.45 -12.37 4.00
N ASP A 261 -16.74 -12.74 4.11
CA ASP A 261 -17.74 -11.87 4.71
C ASP A 261 -17.38 -11.56 6.17
N ILE A 262 -17.36 -10.27 6.51
CA ILE A 262 -16.99 -9.79 7.84
C ILE A 262 -17.85 -10.41 8.95
N HIS A 263 -19.13 -10.68 8.68
CA HIS A 263 -20.05 -11.21 9.69
C HIS A 263 -19.73 -12.64 10.11
N SER A 264 -19.05 -13.41 9.26
CA SER A 264 -18.63 -14.80 9.55
C SER A 264 -17.27 -14.91 10.24
N LEU A 265 -16.56 -13.78 10.43
CA LEU A 265 -15.18 -13.80 10.91
C LEU A 265 -15.09 -13.80 12.45
N PRO A 266 -14.02 -14.41 13.01
CA PRO A 266 -13.73 -14.31 14.45
C PRO A 266 -13.42 -12.86 14.85
N GLU A 267 -13.67 -12.54 16.12
CA GLU A 267 -13.44 -11.20 16.66
C GLU A 267 -12.02 -11.10 17.27
N VAL A 268 -11.36 -9.98 17.00
CA VAL A 268 -10.11 -9.56 17.64
C VAL A 268 -10.34 -8.21 18.28
N GLN A 269 -10.01 -8.09 19.56
CA GLN A 269 -10.18 -6.87 20.32
C GLN A 269 -8.99 -5.94 20.14
N GLY A 270 -9.24 -4.65 19.94
CA GLY A 270 -8.27 -3.58 19.96
C GLY A 270 -8.75 -2.40 20.80
N ARG A 271 -7.82 -1.65 21.34
CA ARG A 271 -8.11 -0.44 22.10
C ARG A 271 -7.28 0.71 21.53
N LEU A 272 -7.95 1.79 21.20
CA LEU A 272 -7.28 3.02 20.77
C LEU A 272 -7.31 4.01 21.91
N SER A 273 -6.12 4.47 22.31
CA SER A 273 -5.99 5.55 23.29
C SER A 273 -6.43 6.89 22.68
N ARG A 274 -6.75 7.86 23.52
CA ARG A 274 -7.05 9.24 23.09
C ARG A 274 -5.91 9.84 22.25
N ALA A 275 -4.66 9.50 22.56
CA ALA A 275 -3.48 9.93 21.82
C ALA A 275 -3.41 9.40 20.38
N TYR A 276 -4.18 8.35 20.03
CA TYR A 276 -4.16 7.77 18.69
C TYR A 276 -4.56 8.76 17.59
N LEU A 277 -5.53 9.64 17.87
CA LEU A 277 -6.01 10.65 16.92
C LEU A 277 -5.45 12.05 17.18
N SER A 278 -4.92 12.30 18.37
CA SER A 278 -4.39 13.60 18.73
C SER A 278 -3.03 13.88 18.08
N ASN A 279 -2.80 15.13 17.71
CA ASN A 279 -1.46 15.61 17.43
C ASN A 279 -0.70 15.73 18.76
N ASN A 280 0.26 14.89 19.04
CA ASN A 280 1.38 15.32 19.84
C ASN A 280 2.27 16.19 18.93
N SER A 281 1.88 17.45 18.78
CA SER A 281 2.78 18.51 18.33
C SER A 281 3.70 18.78 19.51
N GLY A 282 4.85 18.11 19.55
CA GLY A 282 6.00 18.53 20.29
C GLY A 282 6.94 19.25 19.36
#